data_58833f06c62c2234c23afb545c09971c
#
_entry.id   58833f06c62c2234c23afb545c09971c
#
_cell.length_a   1.000
_cell.length_b   1.000
_cell.length_c   1.000
_cell.angle_alpha   90.00
_cell.angle_beta   90.00
_cell.angle_gamma   90.00
#
_symmetry.space_group_name_H-M   'P 1'
#
loop_
_entity.id
_entity.type
_entity.pdbx_description
1 polymer ?
#
loop_
_entity_poly.entity_id
_entity_poly.type
_entity_poly.pdbx_seq_one_letter_code
_entity_poly.pdbx_strand_id
1 'polypeptide(L)'
;DLHSFPTRRSSDLGIAKTNFNSYGSRRGNHEVMMRGTFANIRLKNEMLGGIEGGYTRMSGEQEALPIYDAAMKYQAQGSPLIIIAGKEYGTGSSRDWAAKGTMLLGVRAVIAESFERIHRSNLAGMGVLPLQFEEGVSRKSLGLTGDETVSLTGLSEIAVGIAVTLKIQTTSGSIQECQLLCRLDTPLEVDYFKFGGIMPKVVSQLLAS
;
A
#
# COMPACT_ATOMS: atom_id res chain seq x y z
N ASP A 1 -23.66 9.71 6.91
CA ASP A 1 -22.79 10.72 6.27
C ASP A 1 -21.33 10.34 6.47
N LEU A 2 -20.83 9.58 5.50
CA LEU A 2 -19.68 8.69 5.67
C LEU A 2 -18.44 9.19 4.95
N HIS A 3 -18.40 10.45 4.66
CA HIS A 3 -17.16 11.05 4.25
C HIS A 3 -16.36 11.33 5.52
N SER A 4 -15.68 10.29 5.96
CA SER A 4 -14.76 10.25 7.06
C SER A 4 -14.10 11.60 7.27
N PHE A 5 -14.57 12.28 8.26
CA PHE A 5 -14.00 13.54 8.69
C PHE A 5 -12.56 13.30 9.13
N PRO A 6 -11.64 14.20 8.84
CA PRO A 6 -10.29 14.17 9.38
C PRO A 6 -10.33 14.47 10.89
N THR A 7 -10.94 13.59 11.68
CA THR A 7 -11.42 13.88 13.02
C THR A 7 -10.31 14.04 14.02
N ARG A 8 -9.37 13.10 14.15
CA ARG A 8 -8.33 13.16 15.16
C ARG A 8 -7.28 14.23 14.84
N ARG A 9 -6.67 14.15 13.65
CA ARG A 9 -5.56 15.05 13.30
C ARG A 9 -6.00 16.52 13.22
N SER A 10 -7.20 16.79 12.75
CA SER A 10 -7.72 18.16 12.73
C SER A 10 -7.95 18.70 14.14
N SER A 11 -8.39 17.86 15.08
CA SER A 11 -8.51 18.22 16.50
C SER A 11 -7.13 18.48 17.12
N ASP A 12 -6.13 17.64 16.82
CA ASP A 12 -4.75 17.80 17.32
C ASP A 12 -4.11 19.12 16.84
N LEU A 13 -4.53 19.60 15.66
CA LEU A 13 -4.13 20.87 15.08
C LEU A 13 -5.00 22.06 15.56
N GLY A 14 -5.88 21.86 16.54
CA GLY A 14 -6.72 22.90 17.12
C GLY A 14 -7.89 23.34 16.23
N ILE A 15 -8.24 22.57 15.20
CA ILE A 15 -9.37 22.87 14.31
C ILE A 15 -10.67 22.43 15.01
N ALA A 16 -11.61 23.36 15.18
CA ALA A 16 -12.92 23.05 15.74
C ALA A 16 -13.70 22.06 14.84
N LYS A 17 -14.47 21.16 15.45
CA LYS A 17 -15.27 20.14 14.74
C LYS A 17 -16.21 20.74 13.69
N THR A 18 -16.75 21.92 13.95
CA THR A 18 -17.60 22.68 13.01
C THR A 18 -16.91 23.07 11.71
N ASN A 19 -15.58 23.13 11.73
CA ASN A 19 -14.72 23.48 10.59
C ASN A 19 -14.15 22.24 9.90
N PHE A 20 -14.52 21.05 10.31
CA PHE A 20 -14.11 19.82 9.62
C PHE A 20 -14.76 19.76 8.26
N ASN A 21 -14.01 19.28 7.30
CA ASN A 21 -14.45 19.10 5.92
C ASN A 21 -13.91 17.75 5.40
N SER A 22 -14.25 17.40 4.16
CA SER A 22 -13.77 16.17 3.55
C SER A 22 -12.25 16.10 3.47
N TYR A 23 -11.66 14.91 3.44
CA TYR A 23 -10.21 14.74 3.21
C TYR A 23 -9.74 15.47 1.96
N GLY A 24 -10.57 15.53 0.92
CA GLY A 24 -10.25 16.24 -0.33
C GLY A 24 -10.03 17.73 -0.17
N SER A 25 -10.64 18.39 0.80
CA SER A 25 -10.43 19.80 1.10
C SER A 25 -9.09 20.08 1.82
N ARG A 26 -8.45 19.05 2.34
CA ARG A 26 -7.18 19.12 3.07
C ARG A 26 -6.00 18.50 2.31
N ARG A 27 -6.07 18.44 0.98
CA ARG A 27 -5.03 17.80 0.13
C ARG A 27 -3.61 18.33 0.35
N GLY A 28 -3.45 19.57 0.73
CA GLY A 28 -2.14 20.17 1.03
C GLY A 28 -1.52 19.65 2.33
N ASN A 29 -2.30 18.99 3.19
CA ASN A 29 -1.81 18.42 4.44
C ASN A 29 -1.72 16.90 4.32
N HIS A 30 -0.50 16.39 4.14
CA HIS A 30 -0.26 14.96 3.96
C HIS A 30 -0.62 14.14 5.20
N GLU A 31 -0.47 14.68 6.41
CA GLU A 31 -0.81 13.99 7.65
C GLU A 31 -2.31 13.74 7.79
N VAL A 32 -3.14 14.65 7.27
CA VAL A 32 -4.58 14.47 7.17
C VAL A 32 -4.91 13.44 6.09
N MET A 33 -4.29 13.56 4.92
CA MET A 33 -4.55 12.70 3.76
C MET A 33 -4.15 11.25 4.00
N MET A 34 -3.07 10.99 4.73
CA MET A 34 -2.68 9.63 5.11
C MET A 34 -3.80 8.87 5.82
N ARG A 35 -4.52 9.54 6.72
CA ARG A 35 -5.66 8.94 7.45
C ARG A 35 -6.82 8.59 6.54
N GLY A 36 -6.97 9.33 5.42
CA GLY A 36 -8.03 9.13 4.44
C GLY A 36 -7.70 8.12 3.33
N THR A 37 -6.47 7.65 3.24
CA THR A 37 -6.03 6.81 2.10
C THR A 37 -6.88 5.55 1.94
N PHE A 38 -7.22 4.88 3.03
CA PHE A 38 -8.06 3.68 3.05
C PHE A 38 -9.40 3.92 3.76
N ALA A 39 -9.92 5.13 3.75
CA ALA A 39 -11.16 5.49 4.44
C ALA A 39 -12.43 5.13 3.65
N ASN A 40 -12.33 4.35 2.58
CA ASN A 40 -13.48 3.88 1.83
C ASN A 40 -14.29 2.88 2.66
N ILE A 41 -15.56 3.20 2.90
CA ILE A 41 -16.48 2.38 3.67
C ILE A 41 -16.79 1.00 3.07
N ARG A 42 -16.54 0.83 1.77
CA ARG A 42 -16.73 -0.44 1.05
C ARG A 42 -15.45 -1.28 0.99
N LEU A 43 -14.38 -0.81 1.61
CA LEU A 43 -13.15 -1.60 1.70
C LEU A 43 -13.44 -2.85 2.51
N LYS A 44 -13.02 -4.00 1.99
CA LYS A 44 -13.13 -5.29 2.68
C LYS A 44 -11.74 -5.85 2.91
N ASN A 45 -11.27 -5.74 4.14
CA ASN A 45 -10.05 -6.42 4.54
C ASN A 45 -10.42 -7.83 5.02
N GLU A 46 -10.06 -8.84 4.24
CA GLU A 46 -10.44 -10.23 4.52
C GLU A 46 -9.79 -10.79 5.81
N MET A 47 -8.77 -10.12 6.36
CA MET A 47 -8.22 -10.45 7.68
C MET A 47 -9.24 -10.29 8.82
N LEU A 48 -10.33 -9.54 8.61
CA LEU A 48 -11.30 -9.18 9.65
C LEU A 48 -12.63 -9.91 9.56
N GLY A 49 -12.75 -10.93 8.71
CA GLY A 49 -13.93 -11.79 8.68
C GLY A 49 -15.26 -11.10 8.41
N GLY A 50 -15.28 -9.98 7.66
CA GLY A 50 -16.52 -9.32 7.23
C GLY A 50 -16.70 -7.87 7.71
N ILE A 51 -15.77 -7.32 8.48
CA ILE A 51 -15.76 -5.90 8.83
C ILE A 51 -15.43 -5.07 7.59
N GLU A 52 -16.30 -4.13 7.25
CA GLU A 52 -16.10 -3.18 6.16
C GLU A 52 -15.51 -1.86 6.66
N GLY A 53 -14.84 -1.13 5.75
CA GLY A 53 -14.22 0.16 6.04
C GLY A 53 -12.71 0.08 6.17
N GLY A 54 -12.11 1.17 6.60
CA GLY A 54 -10.64 1.36 6.71
C GLY A 54 -10.02 0.69 7.93
N TYR A 55 -10.32 -0.57 8.16
CA TYR A 55 -9.85 -1.33 9.33
C TYR A 55 -8.93 -2.47 8.94
N THR A 56 -8.06 -2.83 9.87
CA THR A 56 -7.17 -3.99 9.81
C THR A 56 -6.95 -4.53 11.23
N ARG A 57 -6.10 -5.53 11.37
CA ARG A 57 -5.57 -5.99 12.66
C ARG A 57 -4.05 -6.11 12.60
N MET A 58 -3.40 -6.09 13.74
CA MET A 58 -2.00 -6.46 13.80
C MET A 58 -1.85 -7.97 13.62
N SER A 59 -0.72 -8.40 13.05
CA SER A 59 -0.42 -9.84 12.94
C SER A 59 -0.43 -10.51 14.32
N GLY A 60 -1.15 -11.62 14.43
CA GLY A 60 -1.33 -12.36 15.70
C GLY A 60 -2.37 -11.76 16.65
N GLU A 61 -2.91 -10.56 16.39
CA GLU A 61 -3.96 -9.95 17.21
C GLU A 61 -5.34 -10.16 16.58
N GLN A 62 -6.38 -10.14 17.40
CA GLN A 62 -7.77 -10.26 16.94
C GLN A 62 -8.50 -8.91 16.89
N GLU A 63 -7.97 -7.92 17.56
CA GLU A 63 -8.59 -6.60 17.67
C GLU A 63 -8.49 -5.83 16.35
N ALA A 64 -9.64 -5.36 15.86
CA ALA A 64 -9.71 -4.50 14.70
C ALA A 64 -9.33 -3.05 15.08
N LEU A 65 -8.45 -2.44 14.28
CA LEU A 65 -8.05 -1.04 14.45
C LEU A 65 -8.01 -0.34 13.08
N PRO A 66 -8.06 1.00 13.05
CA PRO A 66 -7.91 1.74 11.78
C PRO A 66 -6.59 1.41 11.10
N ILE A 67 -6.61 1.27 9.77
CA ILE A 67 -5.38 0.99 8.97
C ILE A 67 -4.28 2.01 9.26
N TYR A 68 -4.63 3.28 9.44
CA TYR A 68 -3.66 4.32 9.81
C TYR A 68 -2.95 4.00 11.15
N ASP A 69 -3.72 3.64 12.17
CA ASP A 69 -3.16 3.37 13.51
C ASP A 69 -2.26 2.13 13.49
N ALA A 70 -2.65 1.08 12.76
CA ALA A 70 -1.81 -0.10 12.54
C ALA A 70 -0.50 0.25 11.81
N ALA A 71 -0.61 1.02 10.73
CA ALA A 71 0.55 1.47 9.96
C ALA A 71 1.55 2.24 10.81
N MET A 72 1.07 3.14 11.69
CA MET A 72 1.94 3.89 12.59
C MET A 72 2.65 2.98 13.61
N LYS A 73 1.97 1.96 14.12
CA LYS A 73 2.58 0.96 15.01
C LYS A 73 3.69 0.19 14.30
N TYR A 74 3.45 -0.30 13.08
CA TYR A 74 4.47 -1.00 12.29
C TYR A 74 5.66 -0.11 11.91
N GLN A 75 5.41 1.16 11.57
CA GLN A 75 6.49 2.12 11.30
C GLN A 75 7.36 2.35 12.54
N ALA A 76 6.76 2.47 13.72
CA ALA A 76 7.50 2.60 14.98
C ALA A 76 8.37 1.37 15.28
N GLN A 77 7.97 0.20 14.81
CA GLN A 77 8.74 -1.05 14.90
C GLN A 77 9.79 -1.20 13.79
N GLY A 78 9.84 -0.28 12.82
CA GLY A 78 10.70 -0.40 11.64
C GLY A 78 10.28 -1.49 10.65
N SER A 79 9.05 -1.99 10.74
CA SER A 79 8.53 -3.07 9.90
C SER A 79 7.89 -2.52 8.64
N PRO A 80 8.41 -2.87 7.45
CA PRO A 80 7.78 -2.50 6.18
C PRO A 80 6.48 -3.28 5.98
N LEU A 81 5.55 -2.67 5.24
CA LEU A 81 4.25 -3.25 4.96
C LEU A 81 4.12 -3.64 3.50
N ILE A 82 3.28 -4.64 3.24
CA ILE A 82 2.78 -4.97 1.91
C ILE A 82 1.25 -4.98 1.89
N ILE A 83 0.69 -4.80 0.70
CA ILE A 83 -0.73 -5.01 0.44
C ILE A 83 -0.86 -6.21 -0.48
N ILE A 84 -1.74 -7.14 -0.13
CA ILE A 84 -2.13 -8.26 -1.00
C ILE A 84 -3.60 -8.07 -1.38
N ALA A 85 -3.88 -7.97 -2.67
CA ALA A 85 -5.17 -7.59 -3.19
C ALA A 85 -5.66 -8.52 -4.31
N GLY A 86 -6.92 -8.39 -4.65
CA GLY A 86 -7.56 -9.11 -5.75
C GLY A 86 -7.38 -8.41 -7.09
N LYS A 87 -8.44 -8.51 -7.93
CA LYS A 87 -8.46 -7.95 -9.29
C LYS A 87 -8.70 -6.45 -9.27
N GLU A 88 -8.14 -5.79 -10.30
CA GLU A 88 -8.35 -4.36 -10.60
C GLU A 88 -8.02 -3.43 -9.43
N TYR A 89 -6.91 -3.71 -8.71
CA TYR A 89 -6.48 -2.89 -7.60
C TYR A 89 -6.25 -1.44 -8.04
N GLY A 90 -6.87 -0.50 -7.32
CA GLY A 90 -6.81 0.93 -7.61
C GLY A 90 -7.99 1.46 -8.41
N THR A 91 -8.94 0.62 -8.84
CA THR A 91 -10.18 1.06 -9.50
C THR A 91 -10.97 2.00 -8.60
N GLY A 92 -11.47 3.09 -9.18
CA GLY A 92 -12.27 4.12 -8.48
C GLY A 92 -11.48 5.32 -7.98
N SER A 93 -10.15 5.26 -7.95
CA SER A 93 -9.29 6.41 -7.65
C SER A 93 -8.03 6.39 -8.51
N SER A 94 -8.04 7.14 -9.60
CA SER A 94 -6.89 7.31 -10.49
C SER A 94 -5.98 8.48 -10.09
N ARG A 95 -5.95 8.84 -8.79
CA ARG A 95 -5.17 9.96 -8.30
C ARG A 95 -3.89 9.48 -7.65
N ASP A 96 -2.81 10.23 -7.87
CA ASP A 96 -1.50 10.03 -7.26
C ASP A 96 -1.56 9.96 -5.73
N TRP A 97 -2.49 10.68 -5.10
CA TRP A 97 -2.69 10.62 -3.65
C TRP A 97 -2.97 9.22 -3.10
N ALA A 98 -3.68 8.38 -3.83
CA ALA A 98 -3.91 7.01 -3.39
C ALA A 98 -2.59 6.21 -3.28
N ALA A 99 -1.70 6.39 -4.25
CA ALA A 99 -0.37 5.78 -4.23
C ALA A 99 0.57 6.46 -3.21
N LYS A 100 0.53 7.80 -3.12
CA LYS A 100 1.34 8.56 -2.15
C LYS A 100 0.96 8.22 -0.71
N GLY A 101 -0.33 8.17 -0.39
CA GLY A 101 -0.79 7.78 0.93
C GLY A 101 -0.39 6.35 1.29
N THR A 102 -0.45 5.43 0.34
CA THR A 102 0.04 4.05 0.49
C THR A 102 1.53 4.04 0.86
N MET A 103 2.37 4.78 0.14
CA MET A 103 3.79 4.91 0.44
C MET A 103 4.04 5.52 1.82
N LEU A 104 3.33 6.60 2.16
CA LEU A 104 3.46 7.29 3.45
C LEU A 104 3.03 6.41 4.64
N LEU A 105 2.12 5.47 4.44
CA LEU A 105 1.73 4.47 5.45
C LEU A 105 2.77 3.34 5.60
N GLY A 106 3.90 3.40 4.90
CA GLY A 106 4.99 2.43 5.04
C GLY A 106 4.87 1.21 4.14
N VAL A 107 3.91 1.19 3.21
CA VAL A 107 3.78 0.12 2.22
C VAL A 107 4.90 0.22 1.20
N ARG A 108 5.61 -0.89 0.96
CA ARG A 108 6.74 -0.98 0.03
C ARG A 108 6.40 -1.74 -1.24
N ALA A 109 5.45 -2.64 -1.18
CA ALA A 109 4.97 -3.37 -2.34
C ALA A 109 3.46 -3.60 -2.28
N VAL A 110 2.84 -3.69 -3.44
CA VAL A 110 1.46 -4.13 -3.62
C VAL A 110 1.47 -5.34 -4.53
N ILE A 111 0.89 -6.44 -4.07
CA ILE A 111 0.74 -7.69 -4.81
C ILE A 111 -0.73 -7.84 -5.14
N ALA A 112 -1.10 -7.92 -6.41
CA ALA A 112 -2.49 -8.02 -6.84
C ALA A 112 -2.68 -9.02 -7.98
N GLU A 113 -3.91 -9.50 -8.16
CA GLU A 113 -4.26 -10.32 -9.33
C GLU A 113 -4.25 -9.48 -10.62
N SER A 114 -4.63 -8.22 -10.54
CA SER A 114 -4.47 -7.21 -11.61
C SER A 114 -4.56 -5.80 -11.04
N PHE A 115 -4.13 -4.82 -11.83
CA PHE A 115 -4.11 -3.41 -11.47
C PHE A 115 -4.95 -2.56 -12.42
N GLU A 116 -5.58 -1.52 -11.89
CA GLU A 116 -5.96 -0.38 -12.70
C GLU A 116 -4.69 0.31 -13.24
N ARG A 117 -4.66 0.61 -14.53
CA ARG A 117 -3.45 1.04 -15.26
C ARG A 117 -2.78 2.29 -14.67
N ILE A 118 -3.59 3.31 -14.38
CA ILE A 118 -3.06 4.60 -13.89
C ILE A 118 -2.56 4.44 -12.46
N HIS A 119 -3.29 3.71 -11.62
CA HIS A 119 -2.89 3.47 -10.24
C HIS A 119 -1.59 2.66 -10.15
N ARG A 120 -1.41 1.64 -11.00
CA ARG A 120 -0.15 0.89 -11.10
C ARG A 120 1.03 1.83 -11.39
N SER A 121 0.88 2.71 -12.38
CA SER A 121 1.93 3.67 -12.74
C SER A 121 2.20 4.67 -11.61
N ASN A 122 1.16 5.11 -10.92
CA ASN A 122 1.31 5.99 -9.75
C ASN A 122 2.05 5.31 -8.59
N LEU A 123 1.82 4.01 -8.35
CA LEU A 123 2.59 3.25 -7.35
C LEU A 123 4.09 3.27 -7.68
N ALA A 124 4.45 2.94 -8.93
CA ALA A 124 5.84 3.00 -9.38
C ALA A 124 6.45 4.40 -9.22
N GLY A 125 5.68 5.44 -9.58
CA GLY A 125 6.08 6.84 -9.42
C GLY A 125 6.28 7.28 -7.98
N MET A 126 5.65 6.62 -7.02
CA MET A 126 5.80 6.87 -5.57
C MET A 126 6.81 5.92 -4.89
N GLY A 127 7.51 5.08 -5.66
CA GLY A 127 8.49 4.13 -5.12
C GLY A 127 7.86 2.92 -4.41
N VAL A 128 6.61 2.61 -4.70
CA VAL A 128 5.92 1.39 -4.25
C VAL A 128 5.95 0.36 -5.37
N LEU A 129 6.45 -0.84 -5.10
CA LEU A 129 6.63 -1.90 -6.10
C LEU A 129 5.29 -2.57 -6.44
N PRO A 130 4.78 -2.45 -7.68
CA PRO A 130 3.61 -3.21 -8.11
C PRO A 130 4.05 -4.61 -8.58
N LEU A 131 3.47 -5.64 -7.99
CA LEU A 131 3.71 -7.04 -8.29
C LEU A 131 2.39 -7.73 -8.64
N GLN A 132 2.39 -8.57 -9.64
CA GLN A 132 1.19 -9.27 -10.09
C GLN A 132 1.34 -10.77 -9.93
N PHE A 133 0.30 -11.40 -9.39
CA PHE A 133 0.22 -12.86 -9.38
C PHE A 133 0.16 -13.42 -10.81
N GLU A 134 0.75 -14.59 -11.00
CA GLU A 134 0.56 -15.37 -12.22
C GLU A 134 -0.92 -15.79 -12.38
N GLU A 135 -1.31 -16.12 -13.58
CA GLU A 135 -2.69 -16.54 -13.87
C GLU A 135 -3.06 -17.77 -13.04
N GLY A 136 -4.23 -17.72 -12.40
CA GLY A 136 -4.70 -18.78 -11.52
C GLY A 136 -4.16 -18.74 -10.09
N VAL A 137 -3.17 -17.90 -9.79
CA VAL A 137 -2.65 -17.69 -8.44
C VAL A 137 -3.32 -16.47 -7.80
N SER A 138 -3.70 -16.61 -6.55
CA SER A 138 -4.34 -15.55 -5.77
C SER A 138 -4.06 -15.74 -4.28
N ARG A 139 -4.35 -14.73 -3.46
CA ARG A 139 -4.27 -14.88 -2.02
C ARG A 139 -5.12 -16.04 -1.48
N LYS A 140 -6.25 -16.35 -2.16
CA LYS A 140 -7.13 -17.46 -1.78
C LYS A 140 -6.53 -18.81 -2.10
N SER A 141 -5.95 -18.97 -3.31
CA SER A 141 -5.28 -20.23 -3.68
C SER A 141 -4.05 -20.51 -2.84
N LEU A 142 -3.38 -19.47 -2.32
CA LEU A 142 -2.24 -19.56 -1.41
C LEU A 142 -2.66 -19.70 0.06
N GLY A 143 -3.96 -19.61 0.38
CA GLY A 143 -4.48 -19.75 1.74
C GLY A 143 -4.03 -18.65 2.71
N LEU A 144 -3.77 -17.45 2.22
CA LEU A 144 -3.25 -16.35 3.05
C LEU A 144 -4.30 -15.82 4.01
N THR A 145 -3.93 -15.66 5.26
CA THR A 145 -4.75 -15.18 6.37
C THR A 145 -4.38 -13.76 6.82
N GLY A 146 -3.15 -13.32 6.47
CA GLY A 146 -2.57 -12.03 6.84
C GLY A 146 -1.67 -12.08 8.09
N ASP A 147 -1.44 -13.27 8.65
CA ASP A 147 -0.52 -13.49 9.77
C ASP A 147 0.86 -14.00 9.31
N GLU A 148 1.02 -14.24 8.02
CA GLU A 148 2.24 -14.73 7.42
C GLU A 148 3.33 -13.67 7.42
N THR A 149 4.56 -14.11 7.58
CA THR A 149 5.73 -13.29 7.26
C THR A 149 6.11 -13.52 5.80
N VAL A 150 6.27 -12.44 5.05
CA VAL A 150 6.59 -12.53 3.63
C VAL A 150 7.93 -11.88 3.32
N SER A 151 8.64 -12.44 2.34
CA SER A 151 9.89 -11.90 1.81
C SER A 151 9.83 -11.90 0.29
N LEU A 152 10.40 -10.86 -0.31
CA LEU A 152 10.55 -10.74 -1.76
C LEU A 152 12.02 -10.93 -2.11
N THR A 153 12.32 -11.83 -3.04
CA THR A 153 13.67 -12.08 -3.54
C THR A 153 13.73 -11.87 -5.05
N GLY A 154 14.95 -11.64 -5.57
CA GLY A 154 15.12 -11.30 -6.99
C GLY A 154 15.07 -9.80 -7.30
N LEU A 155 15.18 -8.94 -6.28
CA LEU A 155 15.10 -7.49 -6.44
C LEU A 155 16.46 -6.80 -6.68
N SER A 156 17.56 -7.53 -6.56
CA SER A 156 18.92 -6.97 -6.71
C SER A 156 19.17 -6.37 -8.10
N GLU A 157 18.59 -6.97 -9.13
CA GLU A 157 18.71 -6.55 -10.52
C GLU A 157 17.33 -6.19 -11.09
N ILE A 158 16.62 -5.30 -10.39
CA ILE A 158 15.27 -4.92 -10.80
C ILE A 158 15.28 -4.30 -12.20
N ALA A 159 14.45 -4.85 -13.08
CA ALA A 159 14.28 -4.46 -14.48
C ALA A 159 12.80 -4.60 -14.89
N VAL A 160 12.49 -4.16 -16.10
CA VAL A 160 11.15 -4.25 -16.67
C VAL A 160 10.69 -5.70 -16.73
N GLY A 161 9.53 -6.00 -16.15
CA GLY A 161 8.84 -7.29 -16.28
C GLY A 161 9.58 -8.50 -15.71
N ILE A 162 10.53 -8.33 -14.81
CA ILE A 162 11.24 -9.47 -14.19
C ILE A 162 10.30 -10.29 -13.31
N ALA A 163 10.64 -11.56 -13.14
CA ALA A 163 10.05 -12.42 -12.13
C ALA A 163 10.64 -12.10 -10.75
N VAL A 164 9.76 -12.00 -9.75
CA VAL A 164 10.11 -11.79 -8.34
C VAL A 164 9.54 -12.95 -7.54
N THR A 165 10.33 -13.58 -6.69
CA THR A 165 9.85 -14.67 -5.86
C THR A 165 9.27 -14.14 -4.56
N LEU A 166 8.00 -14.44 -4.30
CA LEU A 166 7.35 -14.25 -3.02
C LEU A 166 7.55 -15.50 -2.18
N LYS A 167 8.24 -15.35 -1.06
CA LYS A 167 8.39 -16.38 -0.05
C LYS A 167 7.46 -16.08 1.11
N ILE A 168 6.62 -17.04 1.45
CA ILE A 168 5.58 -16.92 2.46
C ILE A 168 5.90 -17.91 3.58
N GLN A 169 6.08 -17.40 4.79
CA GLN A 169 6.25 -18.22 5.99
C GLN A 169 5.01 -18.10 6.85
N THR A 170 4.33 -19.23 7.05
CA THR A 170 3.15 -19.31 7.91
C THR A 170 3.55 -19.25 9.38
N THR A 171 2.58 -18.99 10.26
CA THR A 171 2.76 -19.04 11.72
C THR A 171 3.15 -20.43 12.22
N SER A 172 2.81 -21.51 11.50
CA SER A 172 3.24 -22.88 11.79
C SER A 172 4.68 -23.17 11.37
N GLY A 173 5.36 -22.22 10.70
CA GLY A 173 6.73 -22.38 10.22
C GLY A 173 6.85 -23.01 8.83
N SER A 174 5.74 -23.40 8.18
CA SER A 174 5.80 -23.90 6.80
C SER A 174 6.15 -22.75 5.84
N ILE A 175 6.90 -23.07 4.80
CA ILE A 175 7.33 -22.12 3.78
C ILE A 175 6.75 -22.55 2.45
N GLN A 176 6.14 -21.60 1.75
CA GLN A 176 5.75 -21.75 0.35
C GLN A 176 6.29 -20.59 -0.48
N GLU A 177 6.48 -20.82 -1.76
CA GLU A 177 6.99 -19.82 -2.69
C GLU A 177 6.11 -19.74 -3.92
N CYS A 178 5.93 -18.53 -4.46
CA CYS A 178 5.31 -18.34 -5.76
C CYS A 178 6.03 -17.25 -6.54
N GLN A 179 5.91 -17.31 -7.86
CA GLN A 179 6.46 -16.29 -8.75
C GLN A 179 5.44 -15.16 -8.93
N LEU A 180 5.96 -13.95 -8.97
CA LEU A 180 5.21 -12.73 -9.25
C LEU A 180 5.84 -12.02 -10.44
N LEU A 181 5.01 -11.39 -11.27
CA LEU A 181 5.47 -10.51 -12.33
C LEU A 181 5.69 -9.10 -11.77
N CYS A 182 6.88 -8.56 -11.92
CA CYS A 182 7.15 -7.15 -11.63
C CYS A 182 6.46 -6.26 -12.67
N ARG A 183 5.60 -5.38 -12.22
CA ARG A 183 4.80 -4.49 -13.08
C ARG A 183 5.39 -3.07 -13.14
N LEU A 184 6.71 -2.98 -13.17
CA LEU A 184 7.42 -1.82 -13.70
C LEU A 184 7.51 -2.05 -15.22
N ASP A 185 6.66 -1.38 -15.98
CA ASP A 185 6.42 -1.70 -17.39
C ASP A 185 7.33 -0.90 -18.34
N THR A 186 8.09 0.06 -17.80
CA THR A 186 9.04 0.88 -18.58
C THR A 186 10.37 1.07 -17.85
N PRO A 187 11.49 1.31 -18.60
CA PRO A 187 12.77 1.63 -17.98
C PRO A 187 12.71 2.87 -17.06
N LEU A 188 11.87 3.84 -17.40
CA LEU A 188 11.68 5.05 -16.60
C LEU A 188 11.02 4.74 -15.24
N GLU A 189 10.07 3.83 -15.20
CA GLU A 189 9.45 3.38 -13.94
C GLU A 189 10.44 2.60 -13.07
N VAL A 190 11.33 1.81 -13.68
CA VAL A 190 12.44 1.15 -12.97
C VAL A 190 13.35 2.18 -12.32
N ASP A 191 13.70 3.24 -13.06
CA ASP A 191 14.49 4.33 -12.52
C ASP A 191 13.77 5.05 -11.37
N TYR A 192 12.50 5.37 -11.51
CA TYR A 192 11.73 5.99 -10.42
C TYR A 192 11.75 5.12 -9.17
N PHE A 193 11.53 3.84 -9.33
CA PHE A 193 11.55 2.91 -8.21
C PHE A 193 12.93 2.86 -7.53
N LYS A 194 14.03 2.78 -8.28
CA LYS A 194 15.41 2.76 -7.76
C LYS A 194 15.75 3.99 -6.92
N PHE A 195 15.22 5.15 -7.30
CA PHE A 195 15.38 6.40 -6.54
C PHE A 195 14.38 6.57 -5.39
N GLY A 196 13.42 5.64 -5.21
CA GLY A 196 12.36 5.77 -4.22
C GLY A 196 11.21 6.68 -4.63
N GLY A 197 11.08 6.97 -5.94
CA GLY A 197 10.00 7.73 -6.55
C GLY A 197 10.48 8.87 -7.45
N ILE A 198 9.52 9.51 -8.12
CA ILE A 198 9.79 10.61 -9.07
C ILE A 198 10.49 11.78 -8.37
N MET A 199 9.96 12.24 -7.24
CA MET A 199 10.50 13.41 -6.56
C MET A 199 11.92 13.20 -6.02
N PRO A 200 12.26 12.08 -5.35
CA PRO A 200 13.64 11.80 -4.96
C PRO A 200 14.59 11.75 -6.15
N LYS A 201 14.17 11.20 -7.29
CA LYS A 201 14.98 11.21 -8.52
C LYS A 201 15.27 12.64 -9.00
N VAL A 202 14.24 13.49 -9.11
CA VAL A 202 14.41 14.88 -9.55
C VAL A 202 15.34 15.65 -8.60
N VAL A 203 15.16 15.51 -7.29
CA VAL A 203 16.02 16.15 -6.30
C VAL A 203 17.45 15.67 -6.44
N SER A 204 17.69 14.36 -6.60
CA SER A 204 19.02 13.82 -6.81
C SER A 204 19.72 14.37 -8.07
N GLN A 205 18.98 14.56 -9.15
CA GLN A 205 19.50 15.15 -10.39
C GLN A 205 19.87 16.62 -10.22
N LEU A 206 19.04 17.39 -9.51
CA LEU A 206 19.30 18.81 -9.24
C LEU A 206 20.50 19.02 -8.30
N LEU A 207 20.76 18.08 -7.39
CA LEU A 207 21.91 18.16 -6.49
C LEU A 207 23.22 17.71 -7.17
N ALA A 208 23.13 17.00 -8.27
CA ALA A 208 24.29 16.52 -9.04
C ALA A 208 24.70 17.47 -10.19
N SER A 209 23.88 18.48 -10.47
CA SER A 209 24.13 19.55 -11.48
C SER A 209 24.80 20.76 -10.83
#